data_0cb17b5ac3f5d2351880f2420159dbca
#
_entry.id   0cb17b5ac3f5d2351880f2420159dbca
#
_cell.length_a   1.000
_cell.length_b   1.000
_cell.length_c   1.000
_cell.angle_alpha   90.00
_cell.angle_beta   90.00
_cell.angle_gamma   90.00
#
_symmetry.space_group_name_H-M   'P 1'
#
loop_
_entity.id
_entity.type
_entity.pdbx_description
1 polymer ?
#
loop_
_entity_poly.entity_id
_entity_poly.type
_entity_poly.pdbx_seq_one_letter_code
_entity_poly.pdbx_strand_id
1 'polypeptide(L)'
;FALAVHAARRDLPMRRAAERFSGIALVGFTLLTVSGLANGYTRLEAPDQILTTGYGQLLLTKVLLLVGLGALAWIIRTRVISTLGTSSRASVFARIAGLELTVMVIAVALGVALATSAPPRINVEFASFGESLLGFAYPPPPTASGLILGFRLDPLFLVGSLIAASLYCIGYARLRARGDAWPIGRLISWLLGIGVVIWCTNAGISSYSQVSVGLHMLAHMTITMLAPILLVLGAPATLALRALRPATGNERGPREWLTWLLHSWITRIFTNPVYVFIVYVLGLYGLYLTPLFGWLMGSHVGHIGMQMHFLISGYLFYWVVIGIDPRPRPLPYWGRMLLLLLALAVHGIFAVILMMGATPLAPEWYGIVRPPWVTDPLQDSLYGGQVAWGLSEIPTLLVMIVIGVQWSRSDDREAARRDRQADRDGDAELNAYNDRLAQLAERDRSS
;
A
#
# COMPACT_ATOMS: atom_id res chain seq x y z
N PHE A 1 -14.45 4.31 -23.59
CA PHE A 1 -15.86 4.44 -23.22
C PHE A 1 -16.21 5.86 -22.77
N ALA A 2 -15.56 6.46 -21.76
CA ALA A 2 -15.82 7.81 -21.27
C ALA A 2 -15.67 8.90 -22.35
N LEU A 3 -14.64 8.83 -23.19
CA LEU A 3 -14.44 9.74 -24.32
C LEU A 3 -15.50 9.57 -25.41
N ALA A 4 -15.96 8.34 -25.69
CA ALA A 4 -17.03 8.07 -26.64
C ALA A 4 -18.37 8.60 -26.15
N VAL A 5 -18.67 8.46 -24.86
CA VAL A 5 -19.87 9.03 -24.22
C VAL A 5 -19.85 10.57 -24.23
N HIS A 6 -18.68 11.18 -24.00
CA HIS A 6 -18.51 12.64 -24.07
C HIS A 6 -18.58 13.17 -25.51
N ALA A 7 -18.04 12.41 -26.47
CA ALA A 7 -18.19 12.73 -27.89
C ALA A 7 -19.65 12.73 -28.35
N ALA A 8 -20.48 11.82 -27.80
CA ALA A 8 -21.89 11.73 -28.08
C ALA A 8 -22.72 12.87 -27.43
N ARG A 9 -22.30 13.44 -26.31
CA ARG A 9 -23.03 14.47 -25.55
C ARG A 9 -22.72 15.92 -25.96
N ARG A 10 -21.74 16.18 -26.81
CA ARG A 10 -21.29 17.49 -27.32
C ARG A 10 -20.99 18.60 -26.29
N ASP A 11 -20.95 18.27 -24.98
CA ASP A 11 -20.98 19.24 -23.88
C ASP A 11 -19.60 19.70 -23.36
N LEU A 12 -18.51 19.13 -23.84
CA LEU A 12 -17.15 19.47 -23.39
C LEU A 12 -16.20 19.62 -24.59
N PRO A 13 -15.21 20.52 -24.50
CA PRO A 13 -14.17 20.64 -25.52
C PRO A 13 -13.35 19.33 -25.58
N MET A 14 -13.65 18.47 -26.56
CA MET A 14 -13.03 17.16 -26.83
C MET A 14 -11.51 17.18 -26.70
N ARG A 15 -10.88 18.27 -27.08
CA ARG A 15 -9.43 18.45 -26.99
C ARG A 15 -8.92 18.34 -25.55
N ARG A 16 -9.55 19.04 -24.58
CA ARG A 16 -9.11 19.00 -23.15
C ARG A 16 -9.34 17.63 -22.51
N ALA A 17 -10.46 16.98 -22.84
CA ALA A 17 -10.73 15.63 -22.36
C ALA A 17 -9.69 14.63 -22.89
N ALA A 18 -9.32 14.73 -24.18
CA ALA A 18 -8.31 13.90 -24.81
C ALA A 18 -6.89 14.18 -24.24
N GLU A 19 -6.52 15.42 -23.98
CA GLU A 19 -5.24 15.80 -23.35
C GLU A 19 -5.10 15.18 -21.94
N ARG A 20 -6.16 15.22 -21.14
CA ARG A 20 -6.18 14.63 -19.78
C ARG A 20 -6.15 13.11 -19.81
N PHE A 21 -6.99 12.50 -20.66
CA PHE A 21 -6.97 11.06 -20.85
C PHE A 21 -5.61 10.56 -21.31
N SER A 22 -4.99 11.25 -22.27
CA SER A 22 -3.65 10.92 -22.78
C SER A 22 -2.57 10.94 -21.68
N GLY A 23 -2.66 11.86 -20.71
CA GLY A 23 -1.75 11.88 -19.56
C GLY A 23 -1.89 10.65 -18.65
N ILE A 24 -3.13 10.28 -18.31
CA ILE A 24 -3.43 9.10 -17.48
C ILE A 24 -3.07 7.81 -18.23
N ALA A 25 -3.41 7.75 -19.52
CA ALA A 25 -3.10 6.61 -20.38
C ALA A 25 -1.58 6.38 -20.49
N LEU A 26 -0.79 7.45 -20.61
CA LEU A 26 0.69 7.35 -20.65
C LEU A 26 1.23 6.75 -19.35
N VAL A 27 0.76 7.20 -18.20
CA VAL A 27 1.17 6.64 -16.89
C VAL A 27 0.79 5.17 -16.81
N GLY A 28 -0.46 4.82 -17.12
CA GLY A 28 -0.92 3.42 -17.13
C GLY A 28 -0.11 2.55 -18.09
N PHE A 29 0.15 3.04 -19.30
CA PHE A 29 0.98 2.36 -20.30
C PHE A 29 2.40 2.11 -19.79
N THR A 30 3.05 3.13 -19.21
CA THR A 30 4.40 3.00 -18.67
C THR A 30 4.46 1.98 -17.54
N LEU A 31 3.49 2.01 -16.61
CA LEU A 31 3.40 1.05 -15.52
C LEU A 31 3.22 -0.39 -16.01
N LEU A 32 2.31 -0.61 -16.96
CA LEU A 32 2.06 -1.93 -17.55
C LEU A 32 3.29 -2.43 -18.33
N THR A 33 3.97 -1.55 -19.06
CA THR A 33 5.18 -1.90 -19.81
C THR A 33 6.31 -2.29 -18.87
N VAL A 34 6.59 -1.48 -17.85
CA VAL A 34 7.65 -1.75 -16.86
C VAL A 34 7.37 -3.04 -16.10
N SER A 35 6.13 -3.24 -15.60
CA SER A 35 5.78 -4.47 -14.89
C SER A 35 5.82 -5.70 -15.79
N GLY A 36 5.40 -5.56 -17.05
CA GLY A 36 5.47 -6.63 -18.05
C GLY A 36 6.89 -7.04 -18.42
N LEU A 37 7.79 -6.05 -18.58
CA LEU A 37 9.22 -6.29 -18.84
C LEU A 37 9.90 -6.94 -17.63
N ALA A 38 9.62 -6.45 -16.41
CA ALA A 38 10.14 -7.04 -15.19
C ALA A 38 9.69 -8.50 -15.03
N ASN A 39 8.41 -8.79 -15.24
CA ASN A 39 7.89 -10.16 -15.20
C ASN A 39 8.47 -11.05 -16.32
N GLY A 40 8.69 -10.50 -17.51
CA GLY A 40 9.34 -11.22 -18.61
C GLY A 40 10.79 -11.55 -18.29
N TYR A 41 11.52 -10.61 -17.73
CA TYR A 41 12.92 -10.79 -17.32
C TYR A 41 13.08 -11.88 -16.26
N THR A 42 12.20 -11.96 -15.27
CA THR A 42 12.25 -12.98 -14.21
C THR A 42 11.96 -14.40 -14.71
N ARG A 43 11.49 -14.55 -15.95
CA ARG A 43 11.18 -15.83 -16.58
C ARG A 43 12.22 -16.29 -17.63
N LEU A 44 13.21 -15.45 -17.90
CA LEU A 44 14.35 -15.73 -18.77
C LEU A 44 15.58 -15.91 -17.88
N GLU A 45 16.36 -16.94 -18.15
CA GLU A 45 17.59 -17.22 -17.40
C GLU A 45 18.82 -16.68 -18.11
N ALA A 46 18.74 -16.55 -19.45
CA ALA A 46 19.82 -16.00 -20.27
C ALA A 46 19.25 -15.10 -21.38
N PRO A 47 19.97 -14.04 -21.78
CA PRO A 47 19.49 -13.09 -22.79
C PRO A 47 19.26 -13.69 -24.18
N ASP A 48 20.00 -14.73 -24.56
CA ASP A 48 19.88 -15.43 -25.82
C ASP A 48 18.53 -16.18 -25.94
N GLN A 49 17.92 -16.56 -24.82
CA GLN A 49 16.60 -17.19 -24.78
C GLN A 49 15.49 -16.31 -25.37
N ILE A 50 15.69 -15.00 -25.46
CA ILE A 50 14.75 -14.07 -26.13
C ILE A 50 14.56 -14.45 -27.60
N LEU A 51 15.62 -14.89 -28.26
CA LEU A 51 15.59 -15.23 -29.70
C LEU A 51 15.46 -16.71 -29.96
N THR A 52 15.96 -17.56 -29.06
CA THR A 52 16.08 -19.01 -29.26
C THR A 52 14.86 -19.81 -28.79
N THR A 53 14.01 -19.23 -27.97
CA THR A 53 12.84 -19.93 -27.40
C THR A 53 11.51 -19.34 -27.88
N GLY A 54 10.47 -20.19 -27.99
CA GLY A 54 9.12 -19.72 -28.33
C GLY A 54 8.56 -18.69 -27.35
N TYR A 55 8.84 -18.87 -26.06
CA TYR A 55 8.46 -17.89 -25.03
C TYR A 55 9.17 -16.53 -25.23
N GLY A 56 10.48 -16.56 -25.50
CA GLY A 56 11.27 -15.35 -25.77
C GLY A 56 10.78 -14.61 -27.01
N GLN A 57 10.47 -15.34 -28.09
CA GLN A 57 9.93 -14.77 -29.33
C GLN A 57 8.55 -14.10 -29.11
N LEU A 58 7.66 -14.72 -28.33
CA LEU A 58 6.37 -14.12 -27.93
C LEU A 58 6.59 -12.87 -27.08
N LEU A 59 7.53 -12.89 -26.14
CA LEU A 59 7.90 -11.74 -25.32
C LEU A 59 8.44 -10.60 -26.19
N LEU A 60 9.37 -10.89 -27.10
CA LEU A 60 9.93 -9.91 -28.03
C LEU A 60 8.84 -9.29 -28.91
N THR A 61 7.95 -10.12 -29.48
CA THR A 61 6.82 -9.63 -30.27
C THR A 61 5.93 -8.70 -29.47
N LYS A 62 5.64 -9.02 -28.20
CA LYS A 62 4.86 -8.17 -27.31
C LYS A 62 5.58 -6.85 -27.03
N VAL A 63 6.89 -6.86 -26.79
CA VAL A 63 7.70 -5.65 -26.59
C VAL A 63 7.67 -4.77 -27.82
N LEU A 64 7.85 -5.32 -29.01
CA LEU A 64 7.78 -4.57 -30.29
C LEU A 64 6.40 -3.93 -30.48
N LEU A 65 5.32 -4.64 -30.18
CA LEU A 65 3.97 -4.08 -30.22
C LEU A 65 3.75 -2.96 -29.21
N LEU A 66 4.30 -3.10 -28.00
CA LEU A 66 4.23 -2.03 -26.98
C LEU A 66 5.02 -0.78 -27.42
N VAL A 67 6.18 -0.96 -28.04
CA VAL A 67 6.94 0.17 -28.64
C VAL A 67 6.12 0.83 -29.75
N GLY A 68 5.50 0.05 -30.62
CA GLY A 68 4.60 0.54 -31.66
C GLY A 68 3.40 1.32 -31.09
N LEU A 69 2.77 0.81 -30.05
CA LEU A 69 1.69 1.52 -29.32
C LEU A 69 2.16 2.82 -28.69
N GLY A 70 3.34 2.83 -28.09
CA GLY A 70 3.94 4.03 -27.52
C GLY A 70 4.22 5.09 -28.60
N ALA A 71 4.75 4.69 -29.74
CA ALA A 71 4.97 5.56 -30.88
C ALA A 71 3.65 6.11 -31.45
N LEU A 72 2.63 5.26 -31.58
CA LEU A 72 1.30 5.67 -32.05
C LEU A 72 0.65 6.65 -31.06
N ALA A 73 0.69 6.39 -29.77
CA ALA A 73 0.22 7.29 -28.73
C ALA A 73 0.95 8.65 -28.75
N TRP A 74 2.25 8.63 -29.01
CA TRP A 74 3.05 9.84 -29.18
C TRP A 74 2.59 10.67 -30.38
N ILE A 75 2.37 10.03 -31.54
CA ILE A 75 1.86 10.68 -32.77
C ILE A 75 0.47 11.27 -32.52
N ILE A 76 -0.43 10.53 -31.90
CA ILE A 76 -1.78 11.00 -31.55
C ILE A 76 -1.67 12.24 -30.67
N ARG A 77 -0.86 12.19 -29.63
CA ARG A 77 -0.69 13.29 -28.68
C ARG A 77 -0.14 14.56 -29.34
N THR A 78 0.88 14.43 -30.17
CA THR A 78 1.60 15.58 -30.74
C THR A 78 0.94 16.16 -31.99
N ARG A 79 0.32 15.32 -32.84
CA ARG A 79 -0.20 15.75 -34.15
C ARG A 79 -1.73 15.77 -34.22
N VAL A 80 -2.43 14.87 -33.53
CA VAL A 80 -3.88 14.75 -33.69
C VAL A 80 -4.63 15.54 -32.63
N ILE A 81 -4.25 15.46 -31.36
CA ILE A 81 -4.94 16.16 -30.26
C ILE A 81 -4.81 17.67 -30.42
N SER A 82 -3.65 18.16 -30.86
CA SER A 82 -3.42 19.60 -31.10
C SER A 82 -4.32 20.21 -32.18
N THR A 83 -4.86 19.38 -33.07
CA THR A 83 -5.66 19.79 -34.23
C THR A 83 -7.15 19.44 -34.13
N LEU A 84 -7.58 18.86 -32.99
CA LEU A 84 -8.99 18.59 -32.70
C LEU A 84 -9.73 19.93 -32.51
N GLY A 85 -10.60 20.26 -33.43
CA GLY A 85 -11.37 21.51 -33.45
C GLY A 85 -11.97 21.82 -34.83
N THR A 86 -11.57 21.09 -35.86
CA THR A 86 -12.13 21.21 -37.22
C THR A 86 -12.88 19.93 -37.60
N SER A 87 -14.08 20.06 -38.11
CA SER A 87 -15.07 18.99 -38.37
C SER A 87 -14.57 17.86 -39.31
N SER A 88 -13.52 18.06 -40.07
CA SER A 88 -12.99 17.10 -41.03
C SER A 88 -12.08 16.00 -40.39
N ARG A 89 -11.72 16.10 -39.12
CA ARG A 89 -10.71 15.24 -38.50
C ARG A 89 -11.25 14.21 -37.47
N ALA A 90 -12.55 14.21 -37.20
CA ALA A 90 -13.17 13.20 -36.34
C ALA A 90 -13.03 11.77 -36.92
N SER A 91 -13.05 11.62 -38.26
CA SER A 91 -12.85 10.35 -38.94
C SER A 91 -11.41 9.84 -38.82
N VAL A 92 -10.43 10.74 -38.86
CA VAL A 92 -9.00 10.39 -38.69
C VAL A 92 -8.78 9.94 -37.24
N PHE A 93 -9.32 10.66 -36.25
CA PHE A 93 -9.26 10.27 -34.86
C PHE A 93 -9.90 8.88 -34.63
N ALA A 94 -11.09 8.63 -35.18
CA ALA A 94 -11.77 7.33 -35.05
C ALA A 94 -10.97 6.17 -35.67
N ARG A 95 -10.33 6.39 -36.81
CA ARG A 95 -9.45 5.38 -37.45
C ARG A 95 -8.22 5.07 -36.61
N ILE A 96 -7.56 6.09 -36.07
CA ILE A 96 -6.37 5.92 -35.24
C ILE A 96 -6.74 5.25 -33.91
N ALA A 97 -7.85 5.67 -33.27
CA ALA A 97 -8.35 5.04 -32.06
C ALA A 97 -8.77 3.57 -32.28
N GLY A 98 -9.32 3.27 -33.47
CA GLY A 98 -9.62 1.88 -33.87
C GLY A 98 -8.36 1.04 -34.02
N LEU A 99 -7.30 1.58 -34.67
CA LEU A 99 -6.01 0.91 -34.78
C LEU A 99 -5.38 0.67 -33.40
N GLU A 100 -5.39 1.69 -32.54
CA GLU A 100 -4.87 1.58 -31.15
C GLU A 100 -5.61 0.47 -30.38
N LEU A 101 -6.94 0.42 -30.46
CA LEU A 101 -7.73 -0.63 -29.84
C LEU A 101 -7.39 -2.02 -30.39
N THR A 102 -7.21 -2.15 -31.70
CA THR A 102 -6.83 -3.43 -32.33
C THR A 102 -5.46 -3.91 -31.83
N VAL A 103 -4.48 -3.02 -31.78
CA VAL A 103 -3.13 -3.37 -31.28
C VAL A 103 -3.16 -3.70 -29.78
N MET A 104 -4.00 -3.00 -28.99
CA MET A 104 -4.24 -3.35 -27.58
C MET A 104 -4.82 -4.75 -27.41
N VAL A 105 -5.82 -5.13 -28.21
CA VAL A 105 -6.41 -6.46 -28.17
C VAL A 105 -5.35 -7.53 -28.50
N ILE A 106 -4.53 -7.31 -29.53
CA ILE A 106 -3.42 -8.21 -29.87
C ILE A 106 -2.40 -8.29 -28.73
N ALA A 107 -2.04 -7.17 -28.10
CA ALA A 107 -1.11 -7.16 -26.97
C ALA A 107 -1.66 -7.91 -25.74
N VAL A 108 -2.98 -7.85 -25.52
CA VAL A 108 -3.67 -8.63 -24.47
C VAL A 108 -3.66 -10.12 -24.84
N ALA A 109 -3.98 -10.48 -26.08
CA ALA A 109 -3.95 -11.87 -26.56
C ALA A 109 -2.55 -12.49 -26.41
N LEU A 110 -1.49 -11.74 -26.77
CA LEU A 110 -0.11 -12.16 -26.54
C LEU A 110 0.23 -12.28 -25.04
N GLY A 111 -0.35 -11.43 -24.20
CA GLY A 111 -0.23 -11.53 -22.75
C GLY A 111 -0.82 -12.83 -22.21
N VAL A 112 -1.97 -13.25 -22.74
CA VAL A 112 -2.60 -14.54 -22.41
C VAL A 112 -1.74 -15.69 -22.94
N ALA A 113 -1.29 -15.63 -24.19
CA ALA A 113 -0.40 -16.63 -24.76
C ALA A 113 0.90 -16.81 -23.95
N LEU A 114 1.52 -15.71 -23.50
CA LEU A 114 2.68 -15.76 -22.62
C LEU A 114 2.36 -16.37 -21.24
N ALA A 115 1.17 -16.11 -20.71
CA ALA A 115 0.75 -16.66 -19.42
C ALA A 115 0.52 -18.17 -19.46
N THR A 116 0.12 -18.70 -20.64
CA THR A 116 -0.13 -20.12 -20.87
C THR A 116 1.09 -20.85 -21.45
N SER A 117 2.11 -20.14 -21.96
CA SER A 117 3.35 -20.73 -22.47
C SER A 117 4.29 -21.05 -21.31
N ALA A 118 4.88 -22.26 -21.34
CA ALA A 118 5.93 -22.60 -20.40
C ALA A 118 7.14 -21.68 -20.62
N PRO A 119 7.66 -21.02 -19.57
CA PRO A 119 8.89 -20.25 -19.70
C PRO A 119 10.05 -21.21 -20.02
N PRO A 120 11.09 -20.74 -20.74
CA PRO A 120 12.28 -21.54 -20.94
C PRO A 120 12.91 -21.81 -19.58
N ARG A 121 12.79 -23.02 -19.11
CA ARG A 121 13.50 -23.48 -17.92
C ARG A 121 14.76 -24.19 -18.40
N ILE A 122 15.91 -23.82 -17.90
CA ILE A 122 16.99 -24.78 -17.77
C ILE A 122 16.40 -25.86 -16.86
N ASN A 123 16.62 -27.14 -17.15
CA ASN A 123 16.26 -28.22 -16.23
C ASN A 123 17.00 -28.00 -14.93
N VAL A 124 16.47 -27.15 -14.07
CA VAL A 124 16.90 -27.07 -12.67
C VAL A 124 16.37 -28.34 -12.05
N GLU A 125 17.21 -29.35 -11.96
CA GLU A 125 16.92 -30.50 -11.12
C GLU A 125 16.88 -29.99 -9.70
N PHE A 126 15.69 -29.75 -9.18
CA PHE A 126 15.51 -29.44 -7.78
C PHE A 126 15.88 -30.67 -6.95
N ALA A 127 16.66 -30.46 -5.90
CA ALA A 127 17.12 -31.53 -5.03
C ALA A 127 15.97 -32.21 -4.26
N SER A 128 14.80 -31.54 -4.16
CA SER A 128 13.63 -32.04 -3.45
C SER A 128 12.31 -31.58 -4.07
N PHE A 129 11.22 -32.31 -3.76
CA PHE A 129 9.88 -31.92 -4.15
C PHE A 129 9.47 -30.56 -3.56
N GLY A 130 9.90 -30.24 -2.33
CA GLY A 130 9.65 -28.92 -1.73
C GLY A 130 10.28 -27.77 -2.51
N GLU A 131 11.52 -27.92 -3.00
CA GLU A 131 12.17 -26.91 -3.85
C GLU A 131 11.46 -26.76 -5.19
N SER A 132 10.96 -27.83 -5.77
CA SER A 132 10.18 -27.75 -7.01
C SER A 132 8.87 -26.97 -6.85
N LEU A 133 8.21 -27.08 -5.70
CA LEU A 133 7.01 -26.28 -5.36
C LEU A 133 7.35 -24.82 -5.13
N LEU A 134 8.48 -24.52 -4.48
CA LEU A 134 8.97 -23.16 -4.24
C LEU A 134 9.43 -22.48 -5.52
N GLY A 135 9.94 -23.28 -6.49
CA GLY A 135 10.57 -22.76 -7.69
C GLY A 135 11.96 -22.17 -7.48
N PHE A 136 12.59 -22.46 -6.34
CA PHE A 136 13.97 -22.06 -5.99
C PHE A 136 14.58 -23.05 -4.96
N ALA A 137 15.91 -23.12 -4.90
CA ALA A 137 16.62 -23.94 -3.94
C ALA A 137 16.42 -23.43 -2.50
N TYR A 138 16.43 -24.33 -1.54
CA TYR A 138 16.32 -23.94 -0.14
C TYR A 138 17.40 -22.94 0.25
N PRO A 139 17.02 -21.84 0.93
CA PRO A 139 18.01 -20.93 1.48
C PRO A 139 18.86 -21.66 2.54
N PRO A 140 20.16 -21.30 2.70
CA PRO A 140 21.01 -21.87 3.75
C PRO A 140 20.45 -21.51 5.15
N PRO A 141 20.98 -22.11 6.23
CA PRO A 141 20.58 -21.70 7.58
C PRO A 141 20.61 -20.18 7.76
N PRO A 142 19.63 -19.58 8.47
CA PRO A 142 19.44 -18.14 8.51
C PRO A 142 20.64 -17.44 9.18
N THR A 143 21.17 -16.44 8.49
CA THR A 143 22.18 -15.52 9.00
C THR A 143 21.70 -14.09 8.84
N ALA A 144 22.19 -13.15 9.63
CA ALA A 144 21.81 -11.73 9.49
C ALA A 144 22.11 -11.21 8.07
N SER A 145 23.26 -11.58 7.50
CA SER A 145 23.61 -11.23 6.13
C SER A 145 22.67 -11.88 5.10
N GLY A 146 22.30 -13.15 5.29
CA GLY A 146 21.38 -13.86 4.42
C GLY A 146 19.98 -13.24 4.41
N LEU A 147 19.49 -12.81 5.58
CA LEU A 147 18.18 -12.15 5.73
C LEU A 147 18.14 -10.75 5.12
N ILE A 148 19.26 -10.01 5.16
CA ILE A 148 19.33 -8.61 4.73
C ILE A 148 19.81 -8.50 3.28
N LEU A 149 20.90 -9.16 2.93
CA LEU A 149 21.58 -9.02 1.64
C LEU A 149 21.11 -10.00 0.58
N GLY A 150 20.45 -11.10 0.97
CA GLY A 150 19.78 -11.99 0.03
C GLY A 150 18.79 -11.17 -0.80
N PHE A 151 18.63 -11.50 -2.08
CA PHE A 151 17.72 -10.80 -2.95
C PHE A 151 16.86 -11.77 -3.75
N ARG A 152 15.55 -11.56 -3.70
CA ARG A 152 14.57 -12.25 -4.52
C ARG A 152 13.58 -11.24 -5.08
N LEU A 153 13.61 -11.03 -6.37
CA LEU A 153 12.81 -10.01 -7.02
C LEU A 153 11.31 -10.35 -6.95
N ASP A 154 10.54 -9.47 -6.30
CA ASP A 154 9.10 -9.34 -6.50
C ASP A 154 8.82 -8.03 -7.26
N PRO A 155 8.51 -8.11 -8.57
CA PRO A 155 8.36 -6.92 -9.40
C PRO A 155 7.22 -6.01 -8.96
N LEU A 156 6.13 -6.56 -8.42
CA LEU A 156 4.96 -5.77 -8.00
C LEU A 156 5.32 -4.86 -6.84
N PHE A 157 5.90 -5.43 -5.78
CA PHE A 157 6.27 -4.66 -4.60
C PHE A 157 7.44 -3.71 -4.88
N LEU A 158 8.45 -4.15 -5.65
CA LEU A 158 9.59 -3.29 -5.97
C LEU A 158 9.17 -2.08 -6.80
N VAL A 159 8.45 -2.29 -7.91
CA VAL A 159 8.00 -1.20 -8.77
C VAL A 159 7.02 -0.29 -8.04
N GLY A 160 6.06 -0.86 -7.31
CA GLY A 160 5.12 -0.08 -6.48
C GLY A 160 5.83 0.78 -5.45
N SER A 161 6.82 0.23 -4.76
CA SER A 161 7.66 0.94 -3.78
C SER A 161 8.47 2.08 -4.40
N LEU A 162 9.12 1.84 -5.54
CA LEU A 162 9.89 2.86 -6.26
C LEU A 162 9.01 4.00 -6.76
N ILE A 163 7.82 3.69 -7.26
CA ILE A 163 6.83 4.70 -7.66
C ILE A 163 6.39 5.53 -6.45
N ALA A 164 6.03 4.88 -5.35
CA ALA A 164 5.60 5.56 -4.14
C ALA A 164 6.70 6.48 -3.56
N ALA A 165 7.96 6.01 -3.54
CA ALA A 165 9.11 6.81 -3.14
C ALA A 165 9.32 8.00 -4.08
N SER A 166 9.28 7.78 -5.41
CA SER A 166 9.49 8.82 -6.42
C SER A 166 8.41 9.90 -6.35
N LEU A 167 7.13 9.52 -6.25
CA LEU A 167 6.02 10.48 -6.14
C LEU A 167 6.14 11.32 -4.86
N TYR A 168 6.54 10.71 -3.76
CA TYR A 168 6.77 11.43 -2.51
C TYR A 168 7.94 12.42 -2.62
N CYS A 169 9.08 11.98 -3.18
CA CYS A 169 10.25 12.84 -3.40
C CYS A 169 9.93 14.02 -4.35
N ILE A 170 9.16 13.78 -5.43
CA ILE A 170 8.69 14.83 -6.32
C ILE A 170 7.79 15.83 -5.57
N GLY A 171 6.86 15.34 -4.73
CA GLY A 171 6.01 16.19 -3.88
C GLY A 171 6.84 17.04 -2.93
N TYR A 172 7.81 16.45 -2.24
CA TYR A 172 8.76 17.13 -1.36
C TYR A 172 9.57 18.22 -2.10
N ALA A 173 10.16 17.86 -3.24
CA ALA A 173 10.95 18.79 -4.06
C ALA A 173 10.10 19.98 -4.54
N ARG A 174 8.83 19.75 -4.93
CA ARG A 174 7.90 20.82 -5.33
C ARG A 174 7.61 21.80 -4.19
N LEU A 175 7.41 21.31 -2.97
CA LEU A 175 7.20 22.18 -1.80
C LEU A 175 8.45 23.00 -1.51
N ARG A 176 9.62 22.36 -1.50
CA ARG A 176 10.91 23.06 -1.28
C ARG A 176 11.17 24.14 -2.33
N ALA A 177 10.89 23.85 -3.60
CA ALA A 177 11.04 24.81 -4.70
C ALA A 177 10.10 26.04 -4.59
N ARG A 178 8.99 25.92 -3.83
CA ARG A 178 8.05 27.01 -3.53
C ARG A 178 8.40 27.76 -2.23
N GLY A 179 9.44 27.35 -1.50
CA GLY A 179 9.74 27.89 -0.18
C GLY A 179 8.86 27.34 0.96
N ASP A 180 8.01 26.35 0.68
CA ASP A 180 7.15 25.74 1.68
C ASP A 180 7.95 24.83 2.63
N ALA A 181 7.78 25.02 3.95
CA ALA A 181 8.42 24.16 4.94
C ALA A 181 7.74 22.77 4.96
N TRP A 182 8.55 21.72 4.86
CA TRP A 182 8.14 20.34 5.10
C TRP A 182 9.17 19.67 6.01
N PRO A 183 8.77 19.04 7.15
CA PRO A 183 9.70 18.41 8.06
C PRO A 183 10.45 17.26 7.40
N ILE A 184 11.78 17.31 7.44
CA ILE A 184 12.65 16.27 6.86
C ILE A 184 12.40 14.89 7.49
N GLY A 185 12.03 14.85 8.78
CA GLY A 185 11.68 13.62 9.47
C GLY A 185 10.53 12.84 8.81
N ARG A 186 9.57 13.53 8.16
CA ARG A 186 8.49 12.87 7.41
C ARG A 186 9.00 12.21 6.13
N LEU A 187 9.95 12.85 5.43
CA LEU A 187 10.59 12.26 4.26
C LEU A 187 11.38 11.02 4.65
N ILE A 188 12.19 11.13 5.70
CA ILE A 188 12.99 10.00 6.22
C ILE A 188 12.07 8.86 6.63
N SER A 189 11.01 9.13 7.38
CA SER A 189 10.04 8.12 7.81
C SER A 189 9.38 7.41 6.63
N TRP A 190 8.95 8.15 5.59
CA TRP A 190 8.39 7.57 4.38
C TRP A 190 9.37 6.65 3.66
N LEU A 191 10.61 7.11 3.44
CA LEU A 191 11.63 6.33 2.75
C LEU A 191 12.06 5.10 3.54
N LEU A 192 12.15 5.20 4.87
CA LEU A 192 12.39 4.04 5.75
C LEU A 192 11.22 3.05 5.67
N GLY A 193 9.97 3.52 5.68
CA GLY A 193 8.81 2.66 5.52
C GLY A 193 8.81 1.92 4.18
N ILE A 194 9.13 2.60 3.08
CA ILE A 194 9.34 1.97 1.77
C ILE A 194 10.50 0.96 1.81
N GLY A 195 11.62 1.30 2.45
CA GLY A 195 12.76 0.39 2.64
C GLY A 195 12.36 -0.89 3.39
N VAL A 196 11.53 -0.77 4.43
CA VAL A 196 10.99 -1.93 5.17
C VAL A 196 10.09 -2.78 4.27
N VAL A 197 9.22 -2.17 3.45
CA VAL A 197 8.39 -2.93 2.49
C VAL A 197 9.28 -3.70 1.51
N ILE A 198 10.29 -3.05 0.91
CA ILE A 198 11.25 -3.70 0.01
C ILE A 198 11.99 -4.83 0.72
N TRP A 199 12.43 -4.63 1.96
CA TRP A 199 13.10 -5.66 2.74
C TRP A 199 12.21 -6.88 2.96
N CYS A 200 10.96 -6.70 3.39
CA CYS A 200 10.03 -7.80 3.62
C CYS A 200 9.68 -8.58 2.34
N THR A 201 9.69 -7.93 1.18
CA THR A 201 9.16 -8.50 -0.07
C THR A 201 10.24 -8.88 -1.08
N ASN A 202 11.41 -8.25 -1.04
CA ASN A 202 12.47 -8.45 -2.05
C ASN A 202 13.84 -8.83 -1.47
N ALA A 203 14.07 -8.72 -0.14
CA ALA A 203 15.31 -9.19 0.46
C ALA A 203 15.26 -10.69 0.78
N GLY A 204 16.34 -11.23 1.33
CA GLY A 204 16.44 -12.65 1.67
C GLY A 204 15.32 -13.15 2.57
N ILE A 205 14.82 -12.32 3.49
CA ILE A 205 13.70 -12.65 4.37
C ILE A 205 12.47 -13.15 3.58
N SER A 206 12.22 -12.66 2.36
CA SER A 206 11.09 -13.11 1.52
C SER A 206 11.21 -14.58 1.10
N SER A 207 12.42 -15.09 0.91
CA SER A 207 12.67 -16.51 0.61
C SER A 207 12.55 -17.37 1.86
N TYR A 208 13.14 -16.91 2.98
CA TYR A 208 13.07 -17.60 4.26
C TYR A 208 11.65 -17.70 4.82
N SER A 209 10.81 -16.68 4.61
CA SER A 209 9.41 -16.67 5.06
C SER A 209 8.55 -17.74 4.40
N GLN A 210 8.97 -18.27 3.27
CA GLN A 210 8.24 -19.34 2.59
C GLN A 210 8.58 -20.74 3.12
N VAL A 211 9.66 -20.88 3.89
CA VAL A 211 10.17 -22.17 4.34
C VAL A 211 10.25 -22.30 5.87
N SER A 212 10.03 -21.22 6.62
CA SER A 212 10.03 -21.19 8.09
C SER A 212 8.91 -20.30 8.60
N VAL A 213 8.13 -20.82 9.53
CA VAL A 213 7.03 -20.11 10.22
C VAL A 213 7.58 -18.95 11.05
N GLY A 214 8.69 -19.16 11.76
CA GLY A 214 9.34 -18.11 12.55
C GLY A 214 9.74 -16.90 11.72
N LEU A 215 10.36 -17.15 10.56
CA LEU A 215 10.80 -16.08 9.64
C LEU A 215 9.63 -15.50 8.82
N HIS A 216 8.57 -16.28 8.58
CA HIS A 216 7.30 -15.79 8.05
C HIS A 216 6.67 -14.76 9.00
N MET A 217 6.56 -15.10 10.28
CA MET A 217 6.03 -14.16 11.29
C MET A 217 6.89 -12.89 11.39
N LEU A 218 8.22 -13.01 11.32
CA LEU A 218 9.11 -11.84 11.29
C LEU A 218 8.78 -10.90 10.12
N ALA A 219 8.68 -11.44 8.91
CA ALA A 219 8.35 -10.65 7.71
C ALA A 219 6.95 -10.02 7.80
N HIS A 220 5.94 -10.82 8.16
CA HIS A 220 4.55 -10.39 8.18
C HIS A 220 4.22 -9.43 9.31
N MET A 221 4.76 -9.62 10.51
CA MET A 221 4.59 -8.64 11.60
C MET A 221 5.27 -7.31 11.26
N THR A 222 6.45 -7.38 10.64
CA THR A 222 7.17 -6.17 10.21
C THR A 222 6.39 -5.40 9.14
N ILE A 223 5.85 -6.07 8.11
CA ILE A 223 5.08 -5.42 7.04
C ILE A 223 3.71 -4.93 7.52
N THR A 224 3.14 -5.54 8.56
CA THR A 224 1.83 -5.16 9.13
C THR A 224 1.93 -4.01 10.10
N MET A 225 3.02 -3.90 10.85
CA MET A 225 3.15 -2.93 11.94
C MET A 225 4.22 -1.89 11.66
N LEU A 226 5.48 -2.28 11.50
CA LEU A 226 6.58 -1.33 11.39
C LEU A 226 6.51 -0.49 10.10
N ALA A 227 6.32 -1.13 8.95
CA ALA A 227 6.21 -0.43 7.68
C ALA A 227 5.05 0.59 7.67
N PRO A 228 3.81 0.23 8.06
CA PRO A 228 2.69 1.16 8.09
C PRO A 228 2.86 2.33 9.06
N ILE A 229 3.44 2.11 10.26
CA ILE A 229 3.75 3.21 11.20
C ILE A 229 4.64 4.24 10.51
N LEU A 230 5.73 3.80 9.89
CA LEU A 230 6.68 4.68 9.20
C LEU A 230 6.04 5.39 8.02
N LEU A 231 5.22 4.69 7.22
CA LEU A 231 4.52 5.27 6.09
C LEU A 231 3.48 6.32 6.53
N VAL A 232 2.70 6.06 7.57
CA VAL A 232 1.71 7.01 8.10
C VAL A 232 2.37 8.24 8.71
N LEU A 233 3.50 8.08 9.41
CA LEU A 233 4.30 9.20 9.92
C LEU A 233 4.84 10.10 8.81
N GLY A 234 5.03 9.57 7.61
CA GLY A 234 5.34 10.33 6.40
C GLY A 234 4.25 11.33 5.97
N ALA A 235 3.00 11.12 6.37
CA ALA A 235 1.85 11.97 6.01
C ALA A 235 1.71 12.21 4.49
N PRO A 236 1.61 11.14 3.67
CA PRO A 236 1.63 11.25 2.21
C PRO A 236 0.42 11.99 1.63
N ALA A 237 -0.77 11.85 2.22
CA ALA A 237 -1.97 12.56 1.75
C ALA A 237 -1.85 14.08 1.99
N THR A 238 -1.32 14.49 3.13
CA THR A 238 -1.03 15.90 3.44
C THR A 238 0.02 16.47 2.48
N LEU A 239 1.10 15.72 2.21
CA LEU A 239 2.11 16.12 1.23
C LEU A 239 1.49 16.32 -0.17
N ALA A 240 0.71 15.34 -0.62
CA ALA A 240 0.08 15.40 -1.94
C ALA A 240 -0.89 16.59 -2.06
N LEU A 241 -1.74 16.84 -1.05
CA LEU A 241 -2.65 17.98 -1.04
C LEU A 241 -1.93 19.33 -1.08
N ARG A 242 -0.74 19.44 -0.47
CA ARG A 242 0.07 20.65 -0.50
C ARG A 242 0.88 20.80 -1.79
N ALA A 243 1.41 19.69 -2.33
CA ALA A 243 2.27 19.68 -3.52
C ALA A 243 1.49 19.85 -4.83
N LEU A 244 0.23 19.38 -4.88
CA LEU A 244 -0.64 19.49 -6.03
C LEU A 244 -1.22 20.90 -6.12
N ARG A 245 -1.19 21.49 -7.35
CA ARG A 245 -1.81 22.80 -7.60
C ARG A 245 -3.33 22.66 -7.63
N PRO A 246 -4.08 23.64 -7.07
CA PRO A 246 -5.53 23.68 -7.24
C PRO A 246 -5.86 23.85 -8.73
N ALA A 247 -6.98 23.27 -9.15
CA ALA A 247 -7.48 23.44 -10.50
C ALA A 247 -7.94 24.88 -10.72
N THR A 248 -7.70 25.40 -11.94
CA THR A 248 -8.21 26.70 -12.35
C THR A 248 -9.56 26.54 -13.06
N GLY A 249 -10.56 27.31 -12.67
CA GLY A 249 -11.92 27.24 -13.22
C GLY A 249 -12.80 26.16 -12.59
N ASN A 250 -13.86 25.76 -13.31
CA ASN A 250 -14.90 24.83 -12.81
C ASN A 250 -14.50 23.33 -12.91
N GLU A 251 -13.26 23.03 -13.21
CA GLU A 251 -12.79 21.66 -13.46
C GLU A 251 -12.08 21.05 -12.25
N ARG A 252 -12.24 19.72 -12.06
CA ARG A 252 -11.55 18.99 -11.01
C ARG A 252 -10.18 18.54 -11.48
N GLY A 253 -9.12 19.01 -10.80
CA GLY A 253 -7.75 18.53 -10.97
C GLY A 253 -7.40 17.35 -10.04
N PRO A 254 -6.14 16.89 -10.04
CA PRO A 254 -5.70 15.80 -9.15
C PRO A 254 -5.87 16.11 -7.66
N ARG A 255 -5.73 17.39 -7.25
CA ARG A 255 -5.93 17.83 -5.87
C ARG A 255 -7.40 17.69 -5.45
N GLU A 256 -8.32 18.13 -6.30
CA GLU A 256 -9.76 18.07 -6.07
C GLU A 256 -10.26 16.62 -6.04
N TRP A 257 -9.71 15.74 -6.88
CA TRP A 257 -9.98 14.31 -6.84
C TRP A 257 -9.47 13.67 -5.55
N LEU A 258 -8.26 14.00 -5.10
CA LEU A 258 -7.74 13.51 -3.82
C LEU A 258 -8.60 14.02 -2.65
N THR A 259 -8.98 15.30 -2.66
CA THR A 259 -9.86 15.87 -1.64
C THR A 259 -11.22 15.17 -1.62
N TRP A 260 -11.80 14.92 -2.80
CA TRP A 260 -13.06 14.18 -2.92
C TRP A 260 -12.92 12.76 -2.38
N LEU A 261 -11.84 12.05 -2.73
CA LEU A 261 -11.58 10.69 -2.24
C LEU A 261 -11.46 10.67 -0.72
N LEU A 262 -10.68 11.58 -0.14
CA LEU A 262 -10.49 11.66 1.31
C LEU A 262 -11.79 11.95 2.08
N HIS A 263 -12.77 12.63 1.46
CA HIS A 263 -14.09 12.91 2.05
C HIS A 263 -15.18 11.94 1.58
N SER A 264 -14.86 10.97 0.73
CA SER A 264 -15.81 10.01 0.17
C SER A 264 -16.38 9.08 1.24
N TRP A 265 -17.52 8.44 0.90
CA TRP A 265 -18.10 7.38 1.72
C TRP A 265 -17.17 6.16 1.83
N ILE A 266 -16.37 5.90 0.79
CA ILE A 266 -15.38 4.82 0.75
C ILE A 266 -14.34 5.06 1.86
N THR A 267 -13.68 6.23 1.88
CA THR A 267 -12.71 6.57 2.93
C THR A 267 -13.35 6.56 4.31
N ARG A 268 -14.62 6.97 4.42
CA ARG A 268 -15.36 6.93 5.69
C ARG A 268 -15.54 5.50 6.23
N ILE A 269 -15.76 4.51 5.36
CA ILE A 269 -15.82 3.09 5.76
C ILE A 269 -14.44 2.60 6.15
N PHE A 270 -13.45 2.77 5.27
CA PHE A 270 -12.08 2.27 5.48
C PHE A 270 -11.33 2.97 6.62
N THR A 271 -11.77 4.12 7.11
CA THR A 271 -11.23 4.80 8.30
C THR A 271 -12.17 4.71 9.51
N ASN A 272 -13.21 3.87 9.45
CA ASN A 272 -14.05 3.58 10.62
C ASN A 272 -13.24 2.72 11.61
N PRO A 273 -13.16 3.12 12.90
CA PRO A 273 -12.35 2.38 13.89
C PRO A 273 -12.81 0.93 14.10
N VAL A 274 -14.11 0.68 14.04
CA VAL A 274 -14.66 -0.69 14.15
C VAL A 274 -14.28 -1.53 12.93
N TYR A 275 -14.40 -0.96 11.73
CA TYR A 275 -14.02 -1.64 10.50
C TYR A 275 -12.53 -2.01 10.50
N VAL A 276 -11.63 -1.05 10.78
CA VAL A 276 -10.18 -1.33 10.76
C VAL A 276 -9.79 -2.34 11.83
N PHE A 277 -10.46 -2.34 12.99
CA PHE A 277 -10.23 -3.31 14.05
C PHE A 277 -10.68 -4.72 13.62
N ILE A 278 -11.88 -4.85 13.04
CA ILE A 278 -12.39 -6.15 12.54
C ILE A 278 -11.46 -6.70 11.45
N VAL A 279 -11.04 -5.88 10.48
CA VAL A 279 -10.13 -6.31 9.41
C VAL A 279 -8.78 -6.75 9.99
N TYR A 280 -8.26 -6.04 10.99
CA TYR A 280 -7.05 -6.41 11.70
C TYR A 280 -7.17 -7.77 12.41
N VAL A 281 -8.25 -7.98 13.16
CA VAL A 281 -8.53 -9.27 13.86
C VAL A 281 -8.72 -10.40 12.87
N LEU A 282 -9.52 -10.21 11.82
CA LEU A 282 -9.73 -11.22 10.78
C LEU A 282 -8.45 -11.55 10.02
N GLY A 283 -7.57 -10.57 9.82
CA GLY A 283 -6.25 -10.79 9.23
C GLY A 283 -5.37 -11.72 10.06
N LEU A 284 -5.45 -11.63 11.38
CA LEU A 284 -4.70 -12.51 12.27
C LEU A 284 -5.39 -13.88 12.44
N TYR A 285 -6.58 -13.89 13.01
CA TYR A 285 -7.26 -15.13 13.41
C TYR A 285 -7.85 -15.88 12.20
N GLY A 286 -8.52 -15.15 11.31
CA GLY A 286 -9.16 -15.72 10.14
C GLY A 286 -8.17 -16.28 9.13
N LEU A 287 -6.99 -15.68 9.05
CA LEU A 287 -5.97 -16.17 8.13
C LEU A 287 -5.17 -17.31 8.77
N TYR A 288 -4.54 -17.09 9.92
CA TYR A 288 -3.57 -18.03 10.48
C TYR A 288 -4.16 -19.25 11.19
N LEU A 289 -5.36 -19.12 11.76
CA LEU A 289 -6.01 -20.22 12.50
C LEU A 289 -7.03 -21.00 11.65
N THR A 290 -7.01 -20.83 10.33
CA THR A 290 -7.85 -21.58 9.40
C THR A 290 -7.00 -22.16 8.26
N PRO A 291 -7.52 -23.12 7.48
CA PRO A 291 -6.82 -23.67 6.31
C PRO A 291 -6.49 -22.64 5.22
N LEU A 292 -7.03 -21.42 5.32
CA LEU A 292 -6.78 -20.33 4.39
C LEU A 292 -5.29 -19.99 4.28
N PHE A 293 -4.55 -20.04 5.38
CA PHE A 293 -3.13 -19.76 5.42
C PHE A 293 -2.33 -20.71 4.52
N GLY A 294 -2.48 -22.03 4.72
CA GLY A 294 -1.79 -23.01 3.90
C GLY A 294 -2.20 -22.94 2.43
N TRP A 295 -3.48 -22.68 2.14
CA TRP A 295 -3.98 -22.50 0.78
C TRP A 295 -3.34 -21.27 0.09
N LEU A 296 -3.21 -20.14 0.78
CA LEU A 296 -2.57 -18.95 0.25
C LEU A 296 -1.07 -19.14 0.05
N MET A 297 -0.39 -19.86 0.94
CA MET A 297 1.02 -20.20 0.81
C MET A 297 1.30 -21.09 -0.40
N GLY A 298 0.36 -21.94 -0.80
CA GLY A 298 0.45 -22.84 -1.96
C GLY A 298 0.50 -22.12 -3.31
N SER A 299 0.35 -20.80 -3.37
CA SER A 299 0.45 -20.03 -4.60
C SER A 299 1.17 -18.70 -4.44
N HIS A 300 1.97 -18.31 -5.44
CA HIS A 300 2.65 -17.01 -5.44
C HIS A 300 1.66 -15.82 -5.35
N VAL A 301 0.54 -15.91 -6.08
CA VAL A 301 -0.52 -14.88 -6.05
C VAL A 301 -1.18 -14.81 -4.68
N GLY A 302 -1.41 -15.95 -4.03
CA GLY A 302 -1.95 -16.02 -2.67
C GLY A 302 -1.03 -15.34 -1.67
N HIS A 303 0.27 -15.64 -1.71
CA HIS A 303 1.27 -15.03 -0.84
C HIS A 303 1.38 -13.51 -1.05
N ILE A 304 1.39 -13.03 -2.32
CA ILE A 304 1.33 -11.60 -2.65
C ILE A 304 0.05 -10.96 -2.09
N GLY A 305 -1.10 -11.60 -2.28
CA GLY A 305 -2.38 -11.12 -1.77
C GLY A 305 -2.39 -10.97 -0.25
N MET A 306 -1.79 -11.93 0.45
CA MET A 306 -1.61 -11.89 1.90
C MET A 306 -0.72 -10.74 2.35
N GLN A 307 0.45 -10.54 1.72
CA GLN A 307 1.36 -9.42 2.01
C GLN A 307 0.69 -8.06 1.76
N MET A 308 -0.05 -7.92 0.65
CA MET A 308 -0.83 -6.70 0.35
C MET A 308 -1.93 -6.45 1.37
N HIS A 309 -2.66 -7.51 1.77
CA HIS A 309 -3.68 -7.41 2.82
C HIS A 309 -3.07 -6.86 4.12
N PHE A 310 -1.96 -7.42 4.57
CA PHE A 310 -1.30 -7.00 5.80
C PHE A 310 -0.75 -5.57 5.72
N LEU A 311 -0.12 -5.20 4.62
CA LEU A 311 0.37 -3.83 4.42
C LEU A 311 -0.79 -2.82 4.42
N ILE A 312 -1.88 -3.10 3.70
CA ILE A 312 -3.03 -2.20 3.59
C ILE A 312 -3.80 -2.13 4.92
N SER A 313 -4.10 -3.26 5.55
CA SER A 313 -4.83 -3.29 6.82
C SER A 313 -4.05 -2.61 7.93
N GLY A 314 -2.74 -2.84 8.02
CA GLY A 314 -1.85 -2.14 8.93
C GLY A 314 -1.81 -0.63 8.66
N TYR A 315 -1.70 -0.21 7.39
CA TYR A 315 -1.71 1.21 7.02
C TYR A 315 -3.03 1.88 7.43
N LEU A 316 -4.18 1.27 7.15
CA LEU A 316 -5.48 1.80 7.53
C LEU A 316 -5.63 1.88 9.05
N PHE A 317 -5.19 0.86 9.78
CA PHE A 317 -5.21 0.83 11.23
C PHE A 317 -4.39 1.99 11.83
N TYR A 318 -3.11 2.10 11.44
CA TYR A 318 -2.25 3.16 11.96
C TYR A 318 -2.61 4.56 11.43
N TRP A 319 -3.23 4.67 10.26
CA TRP A 319 -3.80 5.95 9.80
C TRP A 319 -4.90 6.42 10.76
N VAL A 320 -5.78 5.52 11.22
CA VAL A 320 -6.82 5.86 12.21
C VAL A 320 -6.22 6.14 13.58
N VAL A 321 -5.22 5.40 14.02
CA VAL A 321 -4.61 5.52 15.34
C VAL A 321 -3.71 6.75 15.46
N ILE A 322 -2.73 6.93 14.57
CA ILE A 322 -1.77 8.04 14.60
C ILE A 322 -2.42 9.36 14.16
N GLY A 323 -3.22 9.32 13.09
CA GLY A 323 -4.12 10.41 12.71
C GLY A 323 -3.46 11.71 12.26
N ILE A 324 -2.30 11.65 11.58
CA ILE A 324 -1.59 12.82 11.04
C ILE A 324 -2.25 13.31 9.75
N ASP A 325 -2.59 12.39 8.84
CA ASP A 325 -3.26 12.72 7.59
C ASP A 325 -4.77 12.99 7.79
N PRO A 326 -5.37 13.85 6.95
CA PRO A 326 -6.78 14.19 7.04
C PRO A 326 -7.67 12.96 6.80
N ARG A 327 -8.74 12.86 7.56
CA ARG A 327 -9.76 11.80 7.48
C ARG A 327 -11.15 12.35 7.78
N PRO A 328 -12.22 11.70 7.31
CA PRO A 328 -13.59 12.22 7.44
C PRO A 328 -14.06 12.38 8.90
N ARG A 329 -13.64 11.47 9.79
CA ARG A 329 -14.04 11.44 11.21
C ARG A 329 -12.82 11.20 12.09
N PRO A 330 -12.23 12.25 12.68
CA PRO A 330 -11.11 12.08 13.60
C PRO A 330 -11.57 11.38 14.88
N LEU A 331 -10.84 10.35 15.30
CA LEU A 331 -11.07 9.66 16.56
C LEU A 331 -10.43 10.48 17.69
N PRO A 332 -11.10 10.72 18.84
CA PRO A 332 -10.51 11.40 19.99
C PRO A 332 -9.32 10.60 20.55
N TYR A 333 -8.40 11.24 21.25
CA TYR A 333 -7.17 10.62 21.73
C TYR A 333 -7.44 9.40 22.62
N TRP A 334 -8.40 9.47 23.54
CA TRP A 334 -8.79 8.34 24.35
C TRP A 334 -9.30 7.15 23.51
N GLY A 335 -10.05 7.40 22.43
CA GLY A 335 -10.52 6.36 21.52
C GLY A 335 -9.39 5.71 20.71
N ARG A 336 -8.34 6.49 20.35
CA ARG A 336 -7.12 5.95 19.69
C ARG A 336 -6.35 5.05 20.65
N MET A 337 -6.20 5.46 21.91
CA MET A 337 -5.56 4.66 22.95
C MET A 337 -6.32 3.37 23.22
N LEU A 338 -7.64 3.43 23.33
CA LEU A 338 -8.49 2.25 23.53
C LEU A 338 -8.38 1.29 22.35
N LEU A 339 -8.44 1.80 21.10
CA LEU A 339 -8.30 0.96 19.91
C LEU A 339 -6.95 0.25 19.86
N LEU A 340 -5.88 0.95 20.24
CA LEU A 340 -4.53 0.40 20.28
C LEU A 340 -4.37 -0.65 21.39
N LEU A 341 -4.92 -0.41 22.58
CA LEU A 341 -4.93 -1.37 23.68
C LEU A 341 -5.72 -2.65 23.34
N LEU A 342 -6.88 -2.51 22.69
CA LEU A 342 -7.67 -3.64 22.22
C LEU A 342 -6.91 -4.44 21.17
N ALA A 343 -6.25 -3.77 20.22
CA ALA A 343 -5.42 -4.43 19.21
C ALA A 343 -4.24 -5.18 19.85
N LEU A 344 -3.57 -4.57 20.84
CA LEU A 344 -2.47 -5.19 21.57
C LEU A 344 -2.95 -6.45 22.32
N ALA A 345 -4.10 -6.37 23.02
CA ALA A 345 -4.65 -7.50 23.76
C ALA A 345 -5.01 -8.67 22.82
N VAL A 346 -5.70 -8.38 21.71
CA VAL A 346 -6.06 -9.38 20.69
C VAL A 346 -4.81 -10.00 20.07
N HIS A 347 -3.79 -9.19 19.76
CA HIS A 347 -2.54 -9.68 19.20
C HIS A 347 -1.78 -10.57 20.21
N GLY A 348 -1.71 -10.16 21.48
CA GLY A 348 -1.09 -10.95 22.53
C GLY A 348 -1.76 -12.31 22.72
N ILE A 349 -3.11 -12.36 22.72
CA ILE A 349 -3.87 -13.63 22.78
C ILE A 349 -3.53 -14.50 21.55
N PHE A 350 -3.49 -13.92 20.35
CA PHE A 350 -3.10 -14.64 19.14
C PHE A 350 -1.71 -15.27 19.26
N ALA A 351 -0.73 -14.50 19.74
CA ALA A 351 0.64 -14.98 19.92
C ALA A 351 0.70 -16.13 20.96
N VAL A 352 -0.05 -16.02 22.06
CA VAL A 352 -0.16 -17.09 23.07
C VAL A 352 -0.77 -18.35 22.46
N ILE A 353 -1.83 -18.23 21.67
CA ILE A 353 -2.43 -19.40 20.98
C ILE A 353 -1.39 -20.09 20.10
N LEU A 354 -0.57 -19.36 19.37
CA LEU A 354 0.50 -19.95 18.57
C LEU A 354 1.57 -20.63 19.45
N MET A 355 1.96 -20.00 20.55
CA MET A 355 2.97 -20.56 21.48
C MET A 355 2.47 -21.78 22.28
N MET A 356 1.16 -21.94 22.42
CA MET A 356 0.54 -23.10 23.09
C MET A 356 0.08 -24.17 22.11
N GLY A 357 0.28 -23.98 20.80
CA GLY A 357 -0.14 -24.93 19.77
C GLY A 357 0.54 -26.29 19.95
N ALA A 358 -0.22 -27.36 19.83
CA ALA A 358 0.27 -28.75 19.86
C ALA A 358 0.59 -29.30 18.47
N THR A 359 0.27 -28.56 17.42
CA THR A 359 0.52 -28.93 16.02
C THR A 359 1.23 -27.79 15.30
N PRO A 360 2.12 -28.10 14.33
CA PRO A 360 2.73 -27.08 13.51
C PRO A 360 1.69 -26.24 12.77
N LEU A 361 1.99 -24.96 12.53
CA LEU A 361 1.16 -24.07 11.73
C LEU A 361 1.29 -24.43 10.25
N ALA A 362 0.15 -24.53 9.53
CA ALA A 362 0.05 -24.90 8.12
C ALA A 362 0.94 -26.12 7.75
N PRO A 363 0.74 -27.29 8.39
CA PRO A 363 1.59 -28.46 8.16
C PRO A 363 1.53 -28.97 6.71
N GLU A 364 0.43 -28.70 6.00
CA GLU A 364 0.24 -28.99 4.58
C GLU A 364 1.19 -28.22 3.67
N TRP A 365 1.73 -27.08 4.11
CA TRP A 365 2.73 -26.31 3.39
C TRP A 365 4.13 -26.51 4.00
N TYR A 366 4.34 -26.06 5.24
CA TYR A 366 5.66 -26.10 5.89
C TYR A 366 6.16 -27.52 6.17
N GLY A 367 5.28 -28.52 6.20
CA GLY A 367 5.67 -29.92 6.26
C GLY A 367 6.33 -30.41 4.94
N ILE A 368 5.94 -29.84 3.81
CA ILE A 368 6.45 -30.21 2.47
C ILE A 368 7.69 -29.39 2.08
N VAL A 369 7.62 -28.06 2.26
CA VAL A 369 8.69 -27.14 1.84
C VAL A 369 9.75 -26.92 2.92
N ARG A 370 9.92 -27.86 3.80
CA ARG A 370 10.84 -27.79 4.94
C ARG A 370 12.28 -27.99 4.52
N PRO A 371 13.17 -26.99 4.74
CA PRO A 371 14.60 -27.15 4.52
C PRO A 371 15.25 -28.03 5.63
N PRO A 372 16.41 -28.66 5.39
CA PRO A 372 17.07 -29.55 6.36
C PRO A 372 17.40 -28.90 7.71
N TRP A 373 17.59 -27.58 7.74
CA TRP A 373 17.91 -26.85 8.98
C TRP A 373 16.67 -26.54 9.86
N VAL A 374 15.44 -26.69 9.34
CA VAL A 374 14.22 -26.70 10.18
C VAL A 374 13.99 -28.12 10.66
N THR A 375 14.62 -28.48 11.77
CA THR A 375 14.57 -29.85 12.30
C THR A 375 13.24 -30.20 12.95
N ASP A 376 12.62 -29.23 13.65
CA ASP A 376 11.34 -29.38 14.33
C ASP A 376 10.34 -28.31 13.87
N PRO A 377 9.31 -28.67 13.06
CA PRO A 377 8.29 -27.74 12.60
C PRO A 377 7.40 -27.18 13.71
N LEU A 378 7.19 -27.93 14.79
CA LEU A 378 6.44 -27.43 15.94
C LEU A 378 7.23 -26.34 16.65
N GLN A 379 8.49 -26.57 16.91
CA GLN A 379 9.38 -25.58 17.51
C GLN A 379 9.50 -24.31 16.66
N ASP A 380 9.55 -24.43 15.32
CA ASP A 380 9.55 -23.29 14.40
C ASP A 380 8.24 -22.50 14.48
N SER A 381 7.10 -23.18 14.65
CA SER A 381 5.81 -22.53 14.86
C SER A 381 5.73 -21.80 16.20
N LEU A 382 6.29 -22.38 17.28
CA LEU A 382 6.38 -21.72 18.59
C LEU A 382 7.27 -20.46 18.52
N TYR A 383 8.38 -20.53 17.81
CA TYR A 383 9.21 -19.33 17.52
C TYR A 383 8.42 -18.27 16.77
N GLY A 384 7.57 -18.66 15.82
CA GLY A 384 6.66 -17.75 15.14
C GLY A 384 5.74 -17.02 16.12
N GLY A 385 5.18 -17.71 17.11
CA GLY A 385 4.40 -17.10 18.19
C GLY A 385 5.21 -16.08 19.03
N GLN A 386 6.46 -16.43 19.40
CA GLN A 386 7.34 -15.55 20.16
C GLN A 386 7.71 -14.29 19.37
N VAL A 387 8.00 -14.43 18.07
CA VAL A 387 8.26 -13.31 17.16
C VAL A 387 7.02 -12.42 17.03
N ALA A 388 5.84 -13.01 16.86
CA ALA A 388 4.60 -12.25 16.81
C ALA A 388 4.37 -11.45 18.10
N TRP A 389 4.61 -12.03 19.27
CA TRP A 389 4.53 -11.33 20.56
C TRP A 389 5.48 -10.13 20.61
N GLY A 390 6.79 -10.37 20.47
CA GLY A 390 7.81 -9.34 20.65
C GLY A 390 7.71 -8.18 19.64
N LEU A 391 7.39 -8.49 18.38
CA LEU A 391 7.23 -7.45 17.34
C LEU A 391 5.93 -6.65 17.47
N SER A 392 4.94 -7.12 18.23
CA SER A 392 3.71 -6.34 18.46
C SER A 392 3.86 -5.33 19.59
N GLU A 393 4.61 -5.67 20.64
CA GLU A 393 4.72 -4.83 21.84
C GLU A 393 5.52 -3.55 21.59
N ILE A 394 6.72 -3.67 21.03
CA ILE A 394 7.64 -2.53 20.88
C ILE A 394 7.06 -1.42 19.99
N PRO A 395 6.59 -1.68 18.76
CA PRO A 395 5.98 -0.64 17.92
C PRO A 395 4.72 -0.05 18.55
N THR A 396 3.91 -0.88 19.21
CA THR A 396 2.67 -0.44 19.86
C THR A 396 2.96 0.52 21.01
N LEU A 397 3.94 0.21 21.88
CA LEU A 397 4.37 1.09 22.96
C LEU A 397 4.90 2.44 22.42
N LEU A 398 5.69 2.42 21.36
CA LEU A 398 6.17 3.64 20.71
C LEU A 398 5.01 4.50 20.20
N VAL A 399 4.02 3.90 19.55
CA VAL A 399 2.82 4.60 19.08
C VAL A 399 2.00 5.13 20.23
N MET A 400 1.86 4.39 21.35
CA MET A 400 1.19 4.87 22.57
C MET A 400 1.86 6.12 23.13
N ILE A 401 3.20 6.12 23.19
CA ILE A 401 3.96 7.31 23.64
C ILE A 401 3.69 8.50 22.70
N VAL A 402 3.74 8.27 21.38
CA VAL A 402 3.46 9.32 20.39
C VAL A 402 2.05 9.90 20.55
N ILE A 403 1.04 9.05 20.76
CA ILE A 403 -0.33 9.50 20.99
C ILE A 403 -0.43 10.27 22.33
N GLY A 404 0.20 9.79 23.39
CA GLY A 404 0.25 10.46 24.68
C GLY A 404 0.84 11.87 24.58
N VAL A 405 1.96 12.01 23.87
CA VAL A 405 2.57 13.31 23.60
C VAL A 405 1.68 14.22 22.74
N GLN A 406 1.01 13.65 21.72
CA GLN A 406 0.05 14.42 20.92
C GLN A 406 -1.12 14.90 21.76
N TRP A 407 -1.62 14.07 22.65
CA TRP A 407 -2.73 14.39 23.56
C TRP A 407 -2.36 15.52 24.51
N SER A 408 -1.28 15.37 25.27
CA SER A 408 -0.78 16.42 26.16
C SER A 408 -0.63 17.76 25.44
N ARG A 409 0.05 17.78 24.28
CA ARG A 409 0.20 19.01 23.50
C ARG A 409 -1.13 19.59 22.97
N SER A 410 -2.14 18.74 22.75
CA SER A 410 -3.48 19.18 22.35
C SER A 410 -4.20 19.88 23.51
N ASP A 411 -4.12 19.29 24.70
CA ASP A 411 -4.72 19.83 25.91
C ASP A 411 -4.07 21.15 26.31
N ASP A 412 -2.73 21.27 26.25
CA ASP A 412 -2.00 22.52 26.47
C ASP A 412 -2.47 23.65 25.54
N ARG A 413 -2.69 23.33 24.26
CA ARG A 413 -3.17 24.30 23.27
C ARG A 413 -4.62 24.71 23.53
N GLU A 414 -5.44 23.78 23.97
CA GLU A 414 -6.83 24.03 24.28
C GLU A 414 -6.94 24.88 25.57
N ALA A 415 -6.17 24.55 26.61
CA ALA A 415 -6.05 25.37 27.83
C ALA A 415 -5.63 26.81 27.48
N ALA A 416 -4.54 26.97 26.73
CA ALA A 416 -4.09 28.30 26.31
C ALA A 416 -5.09 29.06 25.40
N ARG A 417 -6.00 28.40 24.71
CA ARG A 417 -7.09 29.06 23.97
C ARG A 417 -8.20 29.54 24.92
N ARG A 418 -8.57 28.69 25.90
CA ARG A 418 -9.59 29.01 26.90
C ARG A 418 -9.14 30.17 27.76
N ASP A 419 -7.88 30.15 28.21
CA ASP A 419 -7.31 31.27 29.00
C ASP A 419 -7.38 32.58 28.20
N ARG A 420 -6.94 32.59 26.95
CA ARG A 420 -7.03 33.80 26.10
C ARG A 420 -8.46 34.21 25.78
N GLN A 421 -9.43 33.33 25.84
CA GLN A 421 -10.85 33.67 25.72
C GLN A 421 -11.37 34.30 27.00
N ALA A 422 -11.08 33.69 28.15
CA ALA A 422 -11.42 34.22 29.46
C ALA A 422 -10.85 35.64 29.68
N ASP A 423 -9.57 35.86 29.32
CA ASP A 423 -8.95 37.18 29.34
C ASP A 423 -9.68 38.21 28.46
N ARG A 424 -10.26 37.80 27.32
CA ARG A 424 -10.95 38.71 26.39
C ARG A 424 -12.37 39.06 26.83
N ASP A 425 -13.09 38.08 27.36
CA ASP A 425 -14.51 38.24 27.75
C ASP A 425 -14.71 38.51 29.26
N GLY A 426 -13.61 38.70 30.00
CA GLY A 426 -13.64 39.02 31.44
C GLY A 426 -14.22 37.90 32.29
N ASP A 427 -13.79 36.64 32.01
CA ASP A 427 -14.24 35.44 32.72
C ASP A 427 -15.78 35.24 32.66
N ALA A 428 -16.41 35.60 31.53
CA ALA A 428 -17.88 35.59 31.41
C ALA A 428 -18.49 34.20 31.73
N GLU A 429 -17.82 33.09 31.37
CA GLU A 429 -18.29 31.73 31.67
C GLU A 429 -18.24 31.45 33.18
N LEU A 430 -17.17 31.85 33.87
CA LEU A 430 -17.01 31.71 35.32
C LEU A 430 -18.04 32.55 36.06
N ASN A 431 -18.26 33.79 35.62
CA ASN A 431 -19.26 34.68 36.20
C ASN A 431 -20.69 34.08 36.03
N ALA A 432 -21.05 33.62 34.85
CA ALA A 432 -22.33 32.95 34.59
C ALA A 432 -22.52 31.68 35.46
N TYR A 433 -21.46 30.92 35.68
CA TYR A 433 -21.50 29.75 36.56
C TYR A 433 -21.74 30.15 38.03
N ASN A 434 -21.03 31.17 38.51
CA ASN A 434 -21.18 31.67 39.88
C ASN A 434 -22.58 32.26 40.12
N ASP A 435 -23.12 33.00 39.14
CA ASP A 435 -24.49 33.52 39.20
C ASP A 435 -25.53 32.40 39.32
N ARG A 436 -25.32 31.30 38.54
CA ARG A 436 -26.17 30.13 38.60
C ARG A 436 -26.11 29.43 39.98
N LEU A 437 -24.92 29.32 40.57
CA LEU A 437 -24.75 28.77 41.90
C LEU A 437 -25.44 29.65 42.96
N ALA A 438 -25.32 30.97 42.85
CA ALA A 438 -26.01 31.91 43.72
C ALA A 438 -27.54 31.76 43.68
N GLN A 439 -28.10 31.62 42.44
CA GLN A 439 -29.55 31.38 42.25
C GLN A 439 -30.00 30.04 42.85
N LEU A 440 -29.19 28.97 42.75
CA LEU A 440 -29.51 27.68 43.36
C LEU A 440 -29.49 27.78 44.88
N ALA A 441 -28.49 28.44 45.46
CA ALA A 441 -28.39 28.64 46.90
C ALA A 441 -29.51 29.51 47.48
N GLU A 442 -30.06 30.48 46.72
CA GLU A 442 -31.23 31.23 47.10
C GLU A 442 -32.52 30.39 47.12
N ARG A 443 -32.69 29.53 46.10
CA ARG A 443 -33.82 28.59 46.05
C ARG A 443 -33.84 27.61 47.23
N ASP A 444 -32.66 27.06 47.58
CA ASP A 444 -32.55 26.13 48.72
C ASP A 444 -32.79 26.81 50.08
N ARG A 445 -32.55 28.16 50.20
CA ARG A 445 -32.90 28.90 51.40
C ARG A 445 -34.37 29.29 51.51
N SER A 446 -35.07 29.27 50.36
CA SER A 446 -36.50 29.62 50.30
C SER A 446 -37.45 28.43 50.34
N SER A 447 -36.89 27.20 50.25
CA SER A 447 -37.61 25.94 50.45
C SER A 447 -37.46 25.42 51.88
#